data_8a9f3c33daec8876fb4723149b4f514f
#
_entry.id   8a9f3c33daec8876fb4723149b4f514f
#
_cell.length_a   1.000
_cell.length_b   1.000
_cell.length_c   1.000
_cell.angle_alpha   90.00
_cell.angle_beta   90.00
_cell.angle_gamma   90.00
#
_symmetry.space_group_name_H-M   'P 1'
#
loop_
_entity.id
_entity.type
_entity.pdbx_description
1 polymer ?
#
loop_
_entity_poly.entity_id
_entity_poly.type
_entity_poly.pdbx_seq_one_letter_code
_entity_poly.pdbx_strand_id
1 'polypeptide(L)'
;MLANFSHFKGLEPQPRLTVVGAGPGDPELITLKAVKAIASANVVLYDALIDQSLLDHCSETCEKIYVGKKPGESHSQDAINQLIIEKAFALGHVVRLKGGDPFVFGRGQEEIDFAEKFGLITAYIPGISSSISAPGAANIPLTVRGVSDGFWVMTGTKSDGSLSSDLQLGLQSNATLIILMGMNQLEAISKICQKNERGETAAAIIQSATTKEQKSGFGYAGELDKIAQKHDLRNPAVIVIGEVVRYADKQWWENVNKSIQNYDKES
;
A
#
# COMPACT_ATOMS: atom_id res chain seq x y z
N MET A 1 4.95 30.78 15.20
CA MET A 1 4.17 31.34 16.33
C MET A 1 3.25 30.22 16.81
N LEU A 2 3.65 29.45 17.83
CA LEU A 2 2.84 28.39 18.42
C LEU A 2 1.72 29.07 19.22
N ALA A 3 0.50 29.06 18.72
CA ALA A 3 -0.66 29.49 19.46
C ALA A 3 -0.80 28.61 20.71
N ASN A 4 -1.09 29.24 21.85
CA ASN A 4 -1.17 28.61 23.16
C ASN A 4 -2.52 27.87 23.25
N PHE A 5 -2.57 26.57 22.85
CA PHE A 5 -3.79 25.76 22.82
C PHE A 5 -4.24 25.24 24.19
N SER A 6 -3.61 25.67 25.28
CA SER A 6 -3.99 25.26 26.66
C SER A 6 -5.39 25.69 27.13
N HIS A 7 -6.07 26.54 26.38
CA HIS A 7 -7.41 27.10 26.73
C HIS A 7 -8.58 26.22 26.25
N PHE A 8 -8.34 25.12 25.52
CA PHE A 8 -9.41 24.32 24.89
C PHE A 8 -9.83 23.07 25.67
N LYS A 9 -9.39 22.92 26.93
CA LYS A 9 -9.92 21.87 27.81
C LYS A 9 -11.36 22.22 28.21
N GLY A 10 -12.34 21.55 27.59
CA GLY A 10 -13.76 21.71 27.89
C GLY A 10 -14.65 22.07 26.70
N LEU A 11 -14.10 22.12 25.48
CA LEU A 11 -14.90 22.26 24.27
C LEU A 11 -15.62 20.94 23.96
N GLU A 12 -16.94 20.98 23.82
CA GLU A 12 -17.74 19.92 23.24
C GLU A 12 -18.08 20.31 21.79
N PRO A 13 -17.82 19.46 20.80
CA PRO A 13 -17.20 18.15 20.88
C PRO A 13 -15.65 18.22 21.01
N GLN A 14 -15.08 17.28 21.80
CA GLN A 14 -13.62 17.19 21.96
C GLN A 14 -12.93 16.94 20.62
N PRO A 15 -11.87 17.72 20.28
CA PRO A 15 -11.14 17.55 19.02
C PRO A 15 -10.47 16.17 18.96
N ARG A 16 -10.72 15.44 17.88
CA ARG A 16 -10.20 14.07 17.72
C ARG A 16 -9.80 13.76 16.29
N LEU A 17 -8.80 12.88 16.15
CA LEU A 17 -8.36 12.30 14.91
C LEU A 17 -8.59 10.79 14.92
N THR A 18 -9.24 10.25 13.90
CA THR A 18 -9.24 8.82 13.62
C THR A 18 -8.53 8.55 12.30
N VAL A 19 -7.41 7.84 12.36
CA VAL A 19 -6.67 7.42 11.15
C VAL A 19 -7.22 6.06 10.71
N VAL A 20 -7.76 6.00 9.49
CA VAL A 20 -8.58 4.88 9.00
C VAL A 20 -7.99 4.30 7.73
N GLY A 21 -7.85 2.98 7.68
CA GLY A 21 -7.51 2.25 6.47
C GLY A 21 -8.74 2.05 5.58
N ALA A 22 -8.62 2.50 4.32
CA ALA A 22 -9.67 2.39 3.31
C ALA A 22 -9.69 1.04 2.59
N GLY A 23 -8.67 0.19 2.83
CA GLY A 23 -8.50 -1.03 2.05
C GLY A 23 -7.74 -0.82 0.73
N PRO A 24 -7.63 -1.87 -0.09
CA PRO A 24 -6.70 -1.92 -1.23
C PRO A 24 -7.22 -1.30 -2.53
N GLY A 25 -8.48 -0.93 -2.61
CA GLY A 25 -9.10 -0.39 -3.82
C GLY A 25 -10.58 -0.75 -3.96
N ASP A 26 -10.94 -2.01 -3.86
CA ASP A 26 -12.34 -2.46 -3.83
C ASP A 26 -13.03 -1.88 -2.57
N PRO A 27 -14.10 -1.06 -2.71
CA PRO A 27 -14.79 -0.46 -1.58
C PRO A 27 -15.46 -1.51 -0.66
N GLU A 28 -15.78 -2.70 -1.15
CA GLU A 28 -16.35 -3.77 -0.32
C GLU A 28 -15.31 -4.40 0.63
N LEU A 29 -14.02 -4.14 0.41
CA LEU A 29 -12.93 -4.57 1.30
C LEU A 29 -12.66 -3.59 2.45
N ILE A 30 -13.51 -2.60 2.65
CA ILE A 30 -13.46 -1.73 3.81
C ILE A 30 -13.93 -2.46 5.06
N THR A 31 -13.39 -2.12 6.23
CA THR A 31 -13.88 -2.70 7.50
C THR A 31 -15.17 -2.01 7.97
N LEU A 32 -16.07 -2.77 8.58
CA LEU A 32 -17.29 -2.21 9.20
C LEU A 32 -17.00 -1.10 10.23
N LYS A 33 -15.86 -1.19 10.91
CA LYS A 33 -15.43 -0.16 11.86
C LYS A 33 -15.02 1.13 11.14
N ALA A 34 -14.37 1.02 9.97
CA ALA A 34 -14.04 2.16 9.14
C ALA A 34 -15.29 2.88 8.61
N VAL A 35 -16.29 2.14 8.12
CA VAL A 35 -17.58 2.69 7.69
C VAL A 35 -18.23 3.51 8.82
N LYS A 36 -18.29 2.97 10.04
CA LYS A 36 -18.85 3.67 11.21
C LYS A 36 -18.07 4.95 11.56
N ALA A 37 -16.74 4.92 11.41
CA ALA A 37 -15.92 6.10 11.66
C ALA A 37 -16.17 7.19 10.61
N ILE A 38 -16.25 6.82 9.33
CA ILE A 38 -16.56 7.74 8.23
C ILE A 38 -17.93 8.38 8.44
N ALA A 39 -18.95 7.58 8.79
CA ALA A 39 -20.31 8.07 9.03
C ALA A 39 -20.41 9.04 10.21
N SER A 40 -19.53 8.93 11.20
CA SER A 40 -19.49 9.80 12.38
C SER A 40 -18.53 10.98 12.25
N ALA A 41 -17.86 11.15 11.12
CA ALA A 41 -16.88 12.21 10.89
C ALA A 41 -17.56 13.56 10.64
N ASN A 42 -16.99 14.64 11.21
CA ASN A 42 -17.30 16.00 10.79
C ASN A 42 -16.50 16.42 9.57
N VAL A 43 -15.27 15.85 9.43
CA VAL A 43 -14.38 16.08 8.29
C VAL A 43 -13.71 14.77 7.90
N VAL A 44 -13.65 14.48 6.60
CA VAL A 44 -12.84 13.39 6.03
C VAL A 44 -11.75 13.97 5.15
N LEU A 45 -10.49 13.75 5.53
CA LEU A 45 -9.32 14.02 4.68
C LEU A 45 -8.91 12.74 3.97
N TYR A 46 -8.85 12.75 2.63
CA TYR A 46 -8.60 11.55 1.85
C TYR A 46 -7.57 11.76 0.73
N ASP A 47 -6.90 10.70 0.31
CA ASP A 47 -5.89 10.72 -0.76
C ASP A 47 -6.33 10.02 -2.05
N ALA A 48 -5.43 9.96 -3.04
CA ALA A 48 -5.72 9.44 -4.38
C ALA A 48 -5.90 7.91 -4.45
N LEU A 49 -5.54 7.17 -3.40
CA LEU A 49 -5.56 5.70 -3.41
C LEU A 49 -6.85 5.11 -2.85
N ILE A 50 -7.82 5.94 -2.48
CA ILE A 50 -9.13 5.47 -2.00
C ILE A 50 -10.15 5.44 -3.13
N ASP A 51 -11.09 4.51 -3.08
CA ASP A 51 -12.28 4.59 -3.93
C ASP A 51 -13.21 5.68 -3.40
N GLN A 52 -13.64 6.59 -4.30
CA GLN A 52 -14.44 7.74 -3.91
C GLN A 52 -15.85 7.38 -3.42
N SER A 53 -16.38 6.21 -3.79
CA SER A 53 -17.67 5.72 -3.28
C SER A 53 -17.68 5.53 -1.76
N LEU A 54 -16.51 5.35 -1.13
CA LEU A 54 -16.40 5.32 0.33
C LEU A 54 -16.83 6.62 1.00
N LEU A 55 -16.78 7.75 0.27
CA LEU A 55 -17.24 9.04 0.76
C LEU A 55 -18.79 9.16 0.81
N ASP A 56 -19.50 8.20 0.21
CA ASP A 56 -20.96 8.14 0.30
C ASP A 56 -21.44 7.70 1.69
N HIS A 57 -20.53 7.10 2.49
CA HIS A 57 -20.79 6.80 3.90
C HIS A 57 -20.74 8.02 4.82
N CYS A 58 -20.25 9.18 4.35
CA CYS A 58 -20.21 10.40 5.11
C CYS A 58 -21.64 10.94 5.34
N SER A 59 -21.86 11.62 6.49
CA SER A 59 -23.07 12.42 6.67
C SER A 59 -23.14 13.58 5.64
N GLU A 60 -24.33 14.10 5.36
CA GLU A 60 -24.53 15.22 4.44
C GLU A 60 -23.77 16.49 4.87
N THR A 61 -23.57 16.67 6.17
CA THR A 61 -22.87 17.82 6.75
C THR A 61 -21.35 17.64 6.84
N CYS A 62 -20.84 16.45 6.50
CA CYS A 62 -19.41 16.15 6.59
C CYS A 62 -18.61 16.88 5.49
N GLU A 63 -17.59 17.63 5.90
CA GLU A 63 -16.64 18.23 4.97
C GLU A 63 -15.70 17.16 4.39
N LYS A 64 -15.57 17.09 3.06
CA LYS A 64 -14.72 16.12 2.34
C LYS A 64 -13.55 16.86 1.70
N ILE A 65 -12.32 16.60 2.15
CA ILE A 65 -11.12 17.34 1.71
C ILE A 65 -10.14 16.37 1.07
N TYR A 66 -9.83 16.59 -0.20
CA TYR A 66 -8.78 15.86 -0.89
C TYR A 66 -7.40 16.41 -0.50
N VAL A 67 -6.51 15.53 -0.01
CA VAL A 67 -5.15 15.87 0.41
C VAL A 67 -4.06 15.08 -0.36
N GLY A 68 -4.46 14.36 -1.41
CA GLY A 68 -3.53 13.66 -2.28
C GLY A 68 -2.70 14.59 -3.17
N LYS A 69 -1.68 14.05 -3.81
CA LYS A 69 -0.86 14.80 -4.77
C LYS A 69 -1.67 15.14 -6.02
N LYS A 70 -1.80 16.43 -6.32
CA LYS A 70 -2.25 16.89 -7.64
C LYS A 70 -1.03 17.23 -8.50
N PRO A 71 -1.11 17.11 -9.84
CA PRO A 71 -0.08 17.63 -10.72
C PRO A 71 0.16 19.12 -10.44
N GLY A 72 1.38 19.49 -10.00
CA GLY A 72 1.74 20.87 -9.66
C GLY A 72 1.46 21.31 -8.22
N GLU A 73 0.71 20.56 -7.42
CA GLU A 73 0.45 20.85 -6.01
C GLU A 73 0.69 19.58 -5.19
N SER A 74 1.67 19.58 -4.30
CA SER A 74 1.81 18.54 -3.29
C SER A 74 1.63 19.15 -1.92
N HIS A 75 0.58 18.74 -1.19
CA HIS A 75 0.56 18.98 0.24
C HIS A 75 1.75 18.26 0.87
N SER A 76 2.63 19.01 1.52
CA SER A 76 3.66 18.40 2.35
C SER A 76 2.98 17.65 3.51
N GLN A 77 3.66 16.66 4.10
CA GLN A 77 3.10 15.99 5.27
C GLN A 77 2.81 16.98 6.40
N ASP A 78 3.65 18.02 6.55
CA ASP A 78 3.45 19.06 7.54
C ASP A 78 2.18 19.88 7.28
N ALA A 79 1.87 20.19 6.01
CA ALA A 79 0.62 20.88 5.66
C ALA A 79 -0.62 20.01 5.97
N ILE A 80 -0.56 18.69 5.71
CA ILE A 80 -1.64 17.77 6.08
C ILE A 80 -1.80 17.72 7.59
N ASN A 81 -0.70 17.59 8.33
CA ASN A 81 -0.72 17.57 9.80
C ASN A 81 -1.33 18.85 10.39
N GLN A 82 -0.98 20.02 9.86
CA GLN A 82 -1.56 21.31 10.28
C GLN A 82 -3.07 21.38 9.98
N LEU A 83 -3.48 20.92 8.79
CA LEU A 83 -4.88 20.89 8.40
C LEU A 83 -5.71 19.97 9.31
N ILE A 84 -5.17 18.82 9.72
CA ILE A 84 -5.81 17.92 10.69
C ILE A 84 -6.11 18.68 12.00
N ILE A 85 -5.12 19.40 12.53
CA ILE A 85 -5.25 20.15 13.76
C ILE A 85 -6.31 21.25 13.62
N GLU A 86 -6.19 22.07 12.57
CA GLU A 86 -7.13 23.16 12.28
C GLU A 86 -8.58 22.65 12.24
N LYS A 87 -8.82 21.59 11.47
CA LYS A 87 -10.16 21.03 11.29
C LYS A 87 -10.68 20.36 12.55
N ALA A 88 -9.83 19.68 13.33
CA ALA A 88 -10.25 19.06 14.58
C ALA A 88 -10.71 20.09 15.61
N PHE A 89 -9.99 21.21 15.77
CA PHE A 89 -10.40 22.29 16.68
C PHE A 89 -11.64 23.05 16.18
N ALA A 90 -11.79 23.19 14.86
CA ALA A 90 -12.94 23.91 14.29
C ALA A 90 -14.22 23.08 14.28
N LEU A 91 -14.15 21.78 13.99
CA LEU A 91 -15.30 20.96 13.65
C LEU A 91 -15.44 19.68 14.51
N GLY A 92 -14.42 19.29 15.25
CA GLY A 92 -14.43 18.19 16.22
C GLY A 92 -13.79 16.91 15.70
N HIS A 93 -14.52 16.03 14.97
CA HIS A 93 -14.01 14.73 14.56
C HIS A 93 -13.46 14.73 13.13
N VAL A 94 -12.17 14.61 13.01
CA VAL A 94 -11.45 14.41 11.74
C VAL A 94 -11.20 12.91 11.51
N VAL A 95 -11.61 12.39 10.37
CA VAL A 95 -11.18 11.09 9.85
C VAL A 95 -10.13 11.32 8.77
N ARG A 96 -8.95 10.72 8.95
CA ARG A 96 -7.93 10.63 7.91
C ARG A 96 -8.04 9.27 7.22
N LEU A 97 -8.64 9.24 6.04
CA LEU A 97 -8.89 8.03 5.24
C LEU A 97 -7.70 7.79 4.29
N LYS A 98 -7.02 6.66 4.44
CA LYS A 98 -5.77 6.31 3.76
C LYS A 98 -5.91 4.99 3.01
N GLY A 99 -5.41 4.90 1.77
CA GLY A 99 -5.39 3.65 1.01
C GLY A 99 -4.64 2.53 1.74
N GLY A 100 -5.12 1.30 1.64
CA GLY A 100 -4.56 0.14 2.34
C GLY A 100 -4.72 0.21 3.84
N ASP A 101 -3.63 -0.01 4.56
CA ASP A 101 -3.52 0.14 6.02
C ASP A 101 -2.60 1.31 6.37
N PRO A 102 -3.02 2.24 7.23
CA PRO A 102 -2.24 3.43 7.61
C PRO A 102 -0.88 3.13 8.24
N PHE A 103 -0.71 1.98 8.90
CA PHE A 103 0.53 1.58 9.57
C PHE A 103 1.47 0.77 8.67
N VAL A 104 1.04 0.45 7.43
CA VAL A 104 1.90 -0.22 6.45
C VAL A 104 2.37 0.80 5.41
N PHE A 105 3.51 1.44 5.66
CA PHE A 105 4.12 2.51 4.85
C PHE A 105 3.20 3.72 4.58
N GLY A 106 2.12 3.85 5.34
CA GLY A 106 1.13 4.92 5.20
C GLY A 106 1.40 6.16 6.05
N ARG A 107 2.45 6.21 6.87
CA ARG A 107 2.80 7.32 7.78
C ARG A 107 1.70 7.66 8.79
N GLY A 108 0.78 6.71 9.07
CA GLY A 108 -0.34 6.96 9.98
C GLY A 108 0.10 7.27 11.41
N GLN A 109 1.21 6.68 11.88
CA GLN A 109 1.76 6.97 13.20
C GLN A 109 2.28 8.42 13.30
N GLU A 110 2.90 8.95 12.25
CA GLU A 110 3.38 10.34 12.24
C GLU A 110 2.23 11.34 12.39
N GLU A 111 1.08 11.06 11.75
CA GLU A 111 -0.13 11.88 11.87
C GLU A 111 -0.72 11.82 13.29
N ILE A 112 -0.73 10.63 13.91
CA ILE A 112 -1.16 10.42 15.31
C ILE A 112 -0.24 11.17 16.28
N ASP A 113 1.07 10.93 16.19
CA ASP A 113 2.06 11.56 17.08
C ASP A 113 2.00 13.08 17.00
N PHE A 114 1.74 13.61 15.81
CA PHE A 114 1.59 15.06 15.64
C PHE A 114 0.30 15.55 16.30
N ALA A 115 -0.82 14.88 16.09
CA ALA A 115 -2.12 15.24 16.66
C ALA A 115 -2.11 15.22 18.20
N GLU A 116 -1.47 14.21 18.80
CA GLU A 116 -1.34 14.08 20.26
C GLU A 116 -0.55 15.20 20.90
N LYS A 117 0.47 15.76 20.22
CA LYS A 117 1.20 16.95 20.70
C LYS A 117 0.31 18.17 20.88
N PHE A 118 -0.79 18.24 20.14
CA PHE A 118 -1.80 19.30 20.25
C PHE A 118 -2.99 18.92 21.14
N GLY A 119 -2.95 17.74 21.79
CA GLY A 119 -3.97 17.29 22.74
C GLY A 119 -5.23 16.72 22.10
N LEU A 120 -5.18 16.32 20.83
CA LEU A 120 -6.29 15.60 20.21
C LEU A 120 -6.41 14.20 20.79
N ILE A 121 -7.65 13.70 20.90
CA ILE A 121 -7.90 12.27 21.13
C ILE A 121 -7.66 11.55 19.80
N THR A 122 -6.79 10.54 19.80
CA THR A 122 -6.44 9.79 18.60
C THR A 122 -6.99 8.38 18.62
N ALA A 123 -7.25 7.83 17.43
CA ALA A 123 -7.60 6.44 17.24
C ALA A 123 -7.08 5.94 15.89
N TYR A 124 -6.80 4.62 15.83
CA TYR A 124 -6.44 3.92 14.61
C TYR A 124 -7.47 2.84 14.30
N ILE A 125 -7.81 2.74 13.01
CA ILE A 125 -8.66 1.67 12.48
C ILE A 125 -7.92 1.01 11.32
N PRO A 126 -7.58 -0.28 11.42
CA PRO A 126 -6.86 -0.99 10.37
C PRO A 126 -7.67 -1.09 9.09
N GLY A 127 -6.97 -1.17 7.97
CA GLY A 127 -7.50 -1.55 6.67
C GLY A 127 -6.79 -2.78 6.12
N ILE A 128 -7.33 -3.39 5.08
CA ILE A 128 -6.65 -4.48 4.37
C ILE A 128 -5.50 -3.89 3.56
N SER A 129 -4.26 -4.24 3.92
CA SER A 129 -3.07 -3.78 3.22
C SER A 129 -2.96 -4.40 1.82
N SER A 130 -2.53 -3.62 0.83
CA SER A 130 -2.20 -4.11 -0.51
C SER A 130 -1.09 -5.17 -0.50
N SER A 131 -0.25 -5.20 0.53
CA SER A 131 0.76 -6.25 0.70
C SER A 131 0.17 -7.67 0.83
N ILE A 132 -1.07 -7.77 1.30
CA ILE A 132 -1.79 -9.04 1.45
C ILE A 132 -2.82 -9.21 0.33
N SER A 133 -3.58 -8.18 0.04
CA SER A 133 -4.70 -8.26 -0.89
C SER A 133 -4.26 -8.31 -2.36
N ALA A 134 -3.16 -7.65 -2.76
CA ALA A 134 -2.73 -7.65 -4.15
C ALA A 134 -2.27 -9.05 -4.61
N PRO A 135 -1.42 -9.77 -3.87
CA PRO A 135 -1.14 -11.18 -4.19
C PRO A 135 -2.40 -12.03 -4.22
N GLY A 136 -3.28 -11.90 -3.21
CA GLY A 136 -4.53 -12.66 -3.14
C GLY A 136 -5.45 -12.42 -4.34
N ALA A 137 -5.61 -11.18 -4.77
CA ALA A 137 -6.40 -10.80 -5.95
C ALA A 137 -5.83 -11.36 -7.27
N ALA A 138 -4.53 -11.68 -7.29
CA ALA A 138 -3.86 -12.36 -8.40
C ALA A 138 -3.74 -13.89 -8.19
N ASN A 139 -4.48 -14.47 -7.23
CA ASN A 139 -4.43 -15.88 -6.86
C ASN A 139 -3.02 -16.37 -6.44
N ILE A 140 -2.20 -15.49 -5.88
CA ILE A 140 -0.89 -15.83 -5.32
C ILE A 140 -1.05 -16.00 -3.81
N PRO A 141 -0.90 -17.22 -3.25
CA PRO A 141 -0.84 -17.40 -1.80
C PRO A 141 0.46 -16.82 -1.27
N LEU A 142 0.42 -16.15 -0.10
CA LEU A 142 1.64 -15.60 0.51
C LEU A 142 2.54 -16.69 1.11
N THR A 143 1.94 -17.76 1.59
CA THR A 143 2.62 -18.92 2.18
C THR A 143 2.02 -20.22 1.67
N VAL A 144 2.87 -21.20 1.42
CA VAL A 144 2.48 -22.57 1.04
C VAL A 144 3.40 -23.53 1.76
N ARG A 145 2.83 -24.49 2.48
CA ARG A 145 3.59 -25.51 3.23
C ARG A 145 4.59 -26.24 2.32
N GLY A 146 5.84 -26.23 2.72
CA GLY A 146 6.94 -26.85 1.95
C GLY A 146 7.47 -25.99 0.79
N VAL A 147 6.92 -24.78 0.57
CA VAL A 147 7.39 -23.83 -0.44
C VAL A 147 7.85 -22.53 0.20
N SER A 148 7.01 -21.92 1.04
CA SER A 148 7.32 -20.68 1.74
C SER A 148 6.61 -20.67 3.09
N ASP A 149 7.38 -20.62 4.19
CA ASP A 149 6.86 -20.64 5.55
C ASP A 149 6.60 -19.23 6.10
N GLY A 150 6.97 -18.20 5.37
CA GLY A 150 6.79 -16.81 5.76
C GLY A 150 6.80 -15.86 4.58
N PHE A 151 6.45 -14.61 4.85
CA PHE A 151 6.58 -13.54 3.86
C PHE A 151 7.11 -12.25 4.52
N TRP A 152 7.85 -11.47 3.74
CA TRP A 152 8.41 -10.19 4.17
C TRP A 152 7.79 -9.08 3.34
N VAL A 153 7.34 -8.05 4.03
CA VAL A 153 6.82 -6.84 3.39
C VAL A 153 7.84 -5.72 3.53
N MET A 154 8.25 -5.13 2.41
CA MET A 154 9.26 -4.08 2.41
C MET A 154 8.93 -2.97 1.43
N THR A 155 9.55 -1.79 1.64
CA THR A 155 9.51 -0.71 0.65
C THR A 155 10.59 -0.92 -0.40
N GLY A 156 10.25 -0.75 -1.67
CA GLY A 156 11.21 -0.70 -2.76
C GLY A 156 11.93 0.64 -2.87
N THR A 157 11.39 1.70 -2.23
CA THR A 157 12.01 3.04 -2.26
C THR A 157 11.93 3.67 -0.88
N LYS A 158 13.08 3.91 -0.25
CA LYS A 158 13.19 4.65 1.02
C LYS A 158 12.98 6.15 0.80
N SER A 159 12.90 6.91 1.91
CA SER A 159 12.72 8.37 1.88
C SER A 159 13.84 9.12 1.16
N ASP A 160 15.06 8.57 1.16
CA ASP A 160 16.23 9.07 0.44
C ASP A 160 16.30 8.63 -1.04
N GLY A 161 15.28 7.93 -1.52
CA GLY A 161 15.22 7.39 -2.90
C GLY A 161 16.00 6.09 -3.11
N SER A 162 16.72 5.58 -2.12
CA SER A 162 17.48 4.33 -2.23
C SER A 162 16.59 3.10 -2.03
N LEU A 163 17.07 1.94 -2.48
CA LEU A 163 16.45 0.65 -2.18
C LEU A 163 16.64 0.26 -0.70
N SER A 164 15.69 -0.51 -0.17
CA SER A 164 15.86 -1.14 1.14
C SER A 164 17.01 -2.16 1.11
N SER A 165 17.91 -2.07 2.10
CA SER A 165 18.95 -3.09 2.33
C SER A 165 18.37 -4.47 2.66
N ASP A 166 17.14 -4.51 3.19
CA ASP A 166 16.46 -5.73 3.61
C ASP A 166 16.11 -6.63 2.43
N LEU A 167 16.04 -6.08 1.20
CA LEU A 167 15.85 -6.87 -0.01
C LEU A 167 16.94 -7.96 -0.15
N GLN A 168 18.21 -7.60 0.09
CA GLN A 168 19.31 -8.56 -0.02
C GLN A 168 19.21 -9.65 1.04
N LEU A 169 18.80 -9.31 2.27
CA LEU A 169 18.57 -10.28 3.33
C LEU A 169 17.37 -11.18 3.03
N GLY A 170 16.28 -10.61 2.54
CA GLY A 170 15.08 -11.36 2.15
C GLY A 170 15.36 -12.39 1.06
N LEU A 171 16.20 -12.06 0.08
CA LEU A 171 16.60 -12.97 -1.00
C LEU A 171 17.45 -14.16 -0.52
N GLN A 172 18.05 -14.11 0.66
CA GLN A 172 18.76 -15.24 1.28
C GLN A 172 17.82 -16.23 1.96
N SER A 173 16.55 -15.88 2.10
CA SER A 173 15.52 -16.75 2.70
C SER A 173 14.64 -17.38 1.63
N ASN A 174 13.81 -18.36 2.05
CA ASN A 174 12.74 -18.94 1.24
C ASN A 174 11.41 -18.20 1.41
N ALA A 175 11.41 -17.06 2.09
CA ALA A 175 10.20 -16.27 2.29
C ALA A 175 9.73 -15.63 0.99
N THR A 176 8.43 -15.44 0.86
CA THR A 176 7.84 -14.64 -0.19
C THR A 176 8.13 -13.15 0.08
N LEU A 177 8.71 -12.44 -0.88
CA LEU A 177 8.99 -11.02 -0.75
C LEU A 177 7.88 -10.21 -1.40
N ILE A 178 7.33 -9.27 -0.65
CA ILE A 178 6.29 -8.34 -1.08
C ILE A 178 6.89 -6.93 -1.05
N ILE A 179 7.03 -6.32 -2.21
CA ILE A 179 7.69 -5.02 -2.35
C ILE A 179 6.65 -3.98 -2.74
N LEU A 180 6.40 -3.03 -1.85
CA LEU A 180 5.59 -1.85 -2.10
C LEU A 180 6.46 -0.70 -2.58
N MET A 181 5.90 0.23 -3.38
CA MET A 181 6.63 1.41 -3.90
C MET A 181 7.90 1.06 -4.68
N GLY A 182 7.92 -0.09 -5.38
CA GLY A 182 9.09 -0.61 -6.09
C GLY A 182 9.13 -0.32 -7.59
N MET A 183 8.08 0.23 -8.21
CA MET A 183 7.98 0.38 -9.67
C MET A 183 9.08 1.25 -10.29
N ASN A 184 9.59 2.24 -9.57
CA ASN A 184 10.70 3.08 -10.05
C ASN A 184 12.08 2.42 -9.85
N GLN A 185 12.13 1.23 -9.25
CA GLN A 185 13.35 0.51 -8.90
C GLN A 185 13.44 -0.89 -9.54
N LEU A 186 12.57 -1.20 -10.53
CA LEU A 186 12.46 -2.55 -11.10
C LEU A 186 13.80 -3.08 -11.59
N GLU A 187 14.54 -2.28 -12.36
CA GLU A 187 15.86 -2.67 -12.90
C GLU A 187 16.88 -2.93 -11.77
N ALA A 188 16.88 -2.08 -10.74
CA ALA A 188 17.78 -2.23 -9.61
C ALA A 188 17.42 -3.47 -8.76
N ILE A 189 16.13 -3.74 -8.54
CA ILE A 189 15.65 -4.95 -7.86
C ILE A 189 16.06 -6.19 -8.67
N SER A 190 15.83 -6.21 -10.00
CA SER A 190 16.20 -7.31 -10.87
C SER A 190 17.71 -7.61 -10.82
N LYS A 191 18.56 -6.58 -10.88
CA LYS A 191 20.02 -6.73 -10.77
C LYS A 191 20.44 -7.33 -9.42
N ILE A 192 19.77 -6.95 -8.33
CA ILE A 192 20.04 -7.53 -7.00
C ILE A 192 19.61 -8.99 -6.97
N CYS A 193 18.46 -9.35 -7.55
CA CYS A 193 18.03 -10.75 -7.65
C CYS A 193 19.02 -11.59 -8.45
N GLN A 194 19.48 -11.10 -9.59
CA GLN A 194 20.49 -11.79 -10.41
C GLN A 194 21.80 -11.99 -9.64
N LYS A 195 22.31 -10.94 -8.97
CA LYS A 195 23.55 -10.99 -8.18
C LYS A 195 23.50 -11.98 -7.01
N ASN A 196 22.30 -12.25 -6.48
CA ASN A 196 22.07 -13.20 -5.38
C ASN A 196 21.62 -14.59 -5.88
N GLU A 197 21.81 -14.91 -7.17
CA GLU A 197 21.42 -16.19 -7.78
C GLU A 197 19.92 -16.48 -7.67
N ARG A 198 19.10 -15.43 -7.53
CA ARG A 198 17.64 -15.50 -7.42
C ARG A 198 16.93 -14.92 -8.64
N GLY A 199 17.67 -14.73 -9.74
CA GLY A 199 17.12 -14.19 -10.99
C GLY A 199 15.99 -15.04 -11.57
N GLU A 200 16.07 -16.36 -11.45
CA GLU A 200 15.09 -17.35 -11.93
C GLU A 200 13.93 -17.59 -10.92
N THR A 201 13.92 -16.91 -9.78
CA THR A 201 12.79 -16.99 -8.84
C THR A 201 11.55 -16.40 -9.49
N ALA A 202 10.42 -17.11 -9.37
CA ALA A 202 9.14 -16.64 -9.89
C ALA A 202 8.75 -15.27 -9.29
N ALA A 203 8.24 -14.39 -10.14
CA ALA A 203 7.85 -13.06 -9.75
C ALA A 203 6.57 -12.59 -10.45
N ALA A 204 5.85 -11.68 -9.80
CA ALA A 204 4.68 -11.02 -10.36
C ALA A 204 4.68 -9.53 -10.02
N ILE A 205 4.06 -8.75 -10.89
CA ILE A 205 3.73 -7.34 -10.65
C ILE A 205 2.23 -7.20 -10.79
N ILE A 206 1.57 -6.72 -9.73
CA ILE A 206 0.11 -6.56 -9.68
C ILE A 206 -0.20 -5.08 -9.54
N GLN A 207 -0.75 -4.50 -10.61
CA GLN A 207 -1.18 -3.11 -10.68
C GLN A 207 -2.63 -2.97 -10.28
N SER A 208 -2.98 -1.89 -9.57
CA SER A 208 -4.35 -1.51 -9.21
C SER A 208 -5.17 -2.67 -8.68
N ALA A 209 -4.54 -3.49 -7.82
CA ALA A 209 -5.13 -4.72 -7.31
C ALA A 209 -6.49 -4.47 -6.66
N THR A 210 -7.42 -5.44 -6.83
CA THR A 210 -8.80 -5.42 -6.36
C THR A 210 -9.73 -4.41 -7.05
N THR A 211 -9.22 -3.58 -7.95
CA THR A 211 -10.06 -2.65 -8.73
C THR A 211 -10.40 -3.23 -10.10
N LYS A 212 -11.29 -2.54 -10.83
CA LYS A 212 -11.65 -2.91 -12.22
C LYS A 212 -10.49 -2.74 -13.20
N GLU A 213 -9.51 -1.92 -12.85
CA GLU A 213 -8.30 -1.65 -13.62
C GLU A 213 -7.14 -2.59 -13.28
N GLN A 214 -7.39 -3.64 -12.47
CA GLN A 214 -6.35 -4.59 -12.10
C GLN A 214 -5.72 -5.21 -13.34
N LYS A 215 -4.37 -5.15 -13.38
CA LYS A 215 -3.54 -5.87 -14.34
C LYS A 215 -2.46 -6.64 -13.60
N SER A 216 -2.07 -7.79 -14.14
CA SER A 216 -0.98 -8.59 -13.56
C SER A 216 -0.02 -9.05 -14.65
N GLY A 217 1.27 -9.05 -14.34
CA GLY A 217 2.32 -9.62 -15.19
C GLY A 217 3.13 -10.63 -14.38
N PHE A 218 3.43 -11.76 -15.00
CA PHE A 218 4.19 -12.85 -14.41
C PHE A 218 5.50 -13.07 -15.14
N GLY A 219 6.53 -13.56 -14.46
CA GLY A 219 7.84 -13.84 -15.01
C GLY A 219 8.85 -14.19 -13.93
N TYR A 220 10.09 -13.75 -14.12
CA TYR A 220 11.19 -14.01 -13.22
C TYR A 220 11.71 -12.73 -12.55
N ALA A 221 12.22 -12.85 -11.33
CA ALA A 221 12.70 -11.72 -10.52
C ALA A 221 13.88 -10.96 -11.16
N GLY A 222 14.68 -11.65 -12.00
CA GLY A 222 15.75 -11.02 -12.77
C GLY A 222 15.28 -10.15 -13.95
N GLU A 223 13.98 -10.06 -14.23
CA GLU A 223 13.42 -9.42 -15.42
C GLU A 223 12.15 -8.57 -15.13
N LEU A 224 12.06 -7.99 -13.94
CA LEU A 224 10.88 -7.23 -13.51
C LEU A 224 10.56 -6.04 -14.43
N ASP A 225 11.57 -5.37 -14.93
CA ASP A 225 11.45 -4.28 -15.90
C ASP A 225 10.80 -4.76 -17.21
N LYS A 226 11.22 -5.93 -17.72
CA LYS A 226 10.64 -6.54 -18.92
C LYS A 226 9.20 -6.98 -18.68
N ILE A 227 8.89 -7.53 -17.49
CA ILE A 227 7.51 -7.86 -17.10
C ILE A 227 6.63 -6.62 -17.16
N ALA A 228 7.08 -5.52 -16.53
CA ALA A 228 6.33 -4.27 -16.51
C ALA A 228 6.12 -3.70 -17.92
N GLN A 229 7.16 -3.70 -18.75
CA GLN A 229 7.10 -3.22 -20.13
C GLN A 229 6.13 -4.07 -20.99
N LYS A 230 6.26 -5.40 -20.92
CA LYS A 230 5.44 -6.33 -21.71
C LYS A 230 3.95 -6.21 -21.44
N HIS A 231 3.57 -5.94 -20.19
CA HIS A 231 2.17 -5.88 -19.74
C HIS A 231 1.67 -4.45 -19.52
N ASP A 232 2.46 -3.42 -19.87
CA ASP A 232 2.16 -1.99 -19.64
C ASP A 232 1.74 -1.73 -18.19
N LEU A 233 2.55 -2.20 -17.22
CA LEU A 233 2.28 -2.07 -15.80
C LEU A 233 2.90 -0.79 -15.24
N ARG A 234 2.10 -0.08 -14.42
CA ARG A 234 2.44 1.23 -13.85
C ARG A 234 2.04 1.31 -12.38
N ASN A 235 2.39 2.40 -11.72
CA ASN A 235 1.89 2.70 -10.38
C ASN A 235 0.36 2.93 -10.38
N PRO A 236 -0.35 2.59 -9.29
CA PRO A 236 0.15 1.87 -8.11
C PRO A 236 0.27 0.37 -8.38
N ALA A 237 1.37 -0.26 -7.92
CA ALA A 237 1.55 -1.70 -8.08
C ALA A 237 2.34 -2.32 -6.92
N VAL A 238 2.13 -3.61 -6.73
CA VAL A 238 2.82 -4.46 -5.76
C VAL A 238 3.66 -5.48 -6.52
N ILE A 239 4.92 -5.66 -6.13
CA ILE A 239 5.83 -6.67 -6.67
C ILE A 239 5.86 -7.84 -5.68
N VAL A 240 5.75 -9.05 -6.22
CA VAL A 240 5.82 -10.31 -5.45
C VAL A 240 6.96 -11.14 -6.01
N ILE A 241 7.89 -11.60 -5.16
CA ILE A 241 9.00 -12.48 -5.54
C ILE A 241 8.96 -13.71 -4.65
N GLY A 242 8.87 -14.89 -5.23
CA GLY A 242 8.85 -16.17 -4.52
C GLY A 242 8.19 -17.29 -5.32
N GLU A 243 8.53 -18.51 -5.02
CA GLU A 243 8.02 -19.70 -5.75
C GLU A 243 6.50 -19.87 -5.61
N VAL A 244 5.88 -19.22 -4.62
CA VAL A 244 4.41 -19.18 -4.48
C VAL A 244 3.71 -18.51 -5.67
N VAL A 245 4.40 -17.67 -6.42
CA VAL A 245 3.86 -17.03 -7.63
C VAL A 245 3.44 -18.04 -8.69
N ARG A 246 4.07 -19.21 -8.72
CA ARG A 246 3.72 -20.31 -9.64
C ARG A 246 2.32 -20.88 -9.42
N TYR A 247 1.68 -20.59 -8.29
CA TYR A 247 0.30 -21.03 -8.01
C TYR A 247 -0.75 -20.18 -8.70
N ALA A 248 -0.42 -18.94 -9.12
CA ALA A 248 -1.37 -18.01 -9.70
C ALA A 248 -1.86 -18.42 -11.08
N ASP A 249 -0.95 -18.88 -11.94
CA ASP A 249 -1.25 -19.32 -13.30
C ASP A 249 -0.44 -20.59 -13.65
N LYS A 250 -1.00 -21.73 -13.26
CA LYS A 250 -0.37 -23.04 -13.51
C LYS A 250 -0.14 -23.29 -15.01
N GLN A 251 -1.07 -22.86 -15.85
CA GLN A 251 -0.99 -23.09 -17.29
C GLN A 251 0.12 -22.26 -17.94
N TRP A 252 0.33 -21.02 -17.48
CA TRP A 252 1.43 -20.18 -17.95
C TRP A 252 2.78 -20.81 -17.61
N TRP A 253 2.96 -21.24 -16.35
CA TRP A 253 4.19 -21.88 -15.88
C TRP A 253 4.47 -23.24 -16.58
N GLU A 254 3.45 -24.03 -16.85
CA GLU A 254 3.59 -25.27 -17.62
C GLU A 254 4.06 -25.00 -19.05
N ASN A 255 3.54 -23.95 -19.71
CA ASN A 255 3.95 -23.56 -21.06
C ASN A 255 5.40 -23.07 -21.10
N VAL A 256 5.83 -22.26 -20.10
CA VAL A 256 7.23 -21.82 -19.96
C VAL A 256 8.16 -23.02 -19.80
N ASN A 257 7.84 -23.96 -18.92
CA ASN A 257 8.66 -25.16 -18.70
C ASN A 257 8.76 -26.04 -19.96
N LYS A 258 7.69 -26.17 -20.74
CA LYS A 258 7.72 -26.89 -22.01
C LYS A 258 8.61 -26.21 -23.04
N SER A 259 8.63 -24.89 -23.08
CA SER A 259 9.50 -24.13 -23.99
C SER A 259 10.97 -24.30 -23.65
N ILE A 260 11.33 -24.32 -22.37
CA ILE A 260 12.71 -24.54 -21.89
C ILE A 260 13.15 -25.98 -22.25
N GLN A 261 12.34 -27.00 -21.98
CA GLN A 261 12.66 -28.39 -22.28
C GLN A 261 12.83 -28.67 -23.79
N ASN A 262 12.19 -27.91 -24.65
CA ASN A 262 12.35 -28.03 -26.09
C ASN A 262 13.66 -27.40 -26.57
N TYR A 263 14.10 -26.32 -25.93
CA TYR A 263 15.41 -25.66 -26.23
C TYR A 263 16.59 -26.57 -25.89
N ASP A 264 16.52 -27.28 -24.74
CA ASP A 264 17.56 -28.23 -24.29
C ASP A 264 17.62 -29.51 -25.13
N LYS A 265 16.62 -29.81 -25.96
CA LYS A 265 16.61 -30.98 -26.87
C LYS A 265 17.11 -30.63 -28.27
N GLU A 266 17.18 -29.36 -28.63
CA GLU A 266 17.65 -28.89 -29.94
C GLU A 266 19.11 -28.35 -29.88
N SER A 267 19.70 -28.28 -28.70
CA SER A 267 21.11 -27.97 -28.45
C SER A 267 21.93 -29.20 -28.09
#